data_02fd9f724538495311d3debcd6f20a1f
#
_entry.id   02fd9f724538495311d3debcd6f20a1f
#
_cell.length_a   1.000
_cell.length_b   1.000
_cell.length_c   1.000
_cell.angle_alpha   90.00
_cell.angle_beta   90.00
_cell.angle_gamma   90.00
#
_symmetry.space_group_name_H-M   'P 1'
#
loop_
_entity.id
_entity.type
_entity.pdbx_description
1 polymer ?
#
loop_
_entity_poly.entity_id
_entity_poly.type
_entity_poly.pdbx_seq_one_letter_code
_entity_poly.pdbx_strand_id
1 'polypeptide(L)'
;MDALELLINRRSNKKLVAPAPSREQLEQIFQAALRTPDHGKLKPYRFVIIENNGLTKLANGLTQVATDLNLEQKQFDKINKICTTPMVIAVIARLDPNVAKVPEWEQLVTAGCAAYSIQLAAQNFGYDNVWITGKWTSGNALRQLLNCSEQEKIVALLLVGTAENEKLERESKTVDTQEFVSYL
;
A
#
# COMPACT_ATOMS: atom_id res chain seq x y z
N MET A 1 -1.12 -5.59 -21.73
CA MET A 1 -0.26 -4.45 -21.36
C MET A 1 1.16 -4.98 -21.25
N ASP A 2 2.11 -4.34 -21.91
CA ASP A 2 3.52 -4.66 -21.75
C ASP A 2 4.00 -4.26 -20.35
N ALA A 3 4.99 -4.97 -19.81
CA ALA A 3 5.50 -4.73 -18.46
C ALA A 3 6.10 -3.32 -18.31
N LEU A 4 6.82 -2.83 -19.31
CA LEU A 4 7.39 -1.49 -19.29
C LEU A 4 6.29 -0.42 -19.38
N GLU A 5 5.30 -0.64 -20.21
CA GLU A 5 4.13 0.23 -20.34
C GLU A 5 3.36 0.34 -19.01
N LEU A 6 3.19 -0.79 -18.29
CA LEU A 6 2.58 -0.80 -16.97
C LEU A 6 3.34 0.07 -15.96
N LEU A 7 4.68 -0.07 -15.94
CA LEU A 7 5.55 0.66 -15.03
C LEU A 7 5.54 2.18 -15.31
N ILE A 8 5.67 2.56 -16.57
CA ILE A 8 5.73 3.97 -17.00
C ILE A 8 4.39 4.67 -16.78
N ASN A 9 3.29 3.99 -17.05
CA ASN A 9 1.94 4.57 -16.98
C ASN A 9 1.28 4.43 -15.60
N ARG A 10 1.93 3.77 -14.63
CA ARG A 10 1.39 3.67 -13.28
C ARG A 10 1.05 5.05 -12.70
N ARG A 11 -0.16 5.18 -12.18
CA ARG A 11 -0.63 6.42 -11.51
C ARG A 11 -1.34 6.05 -10.20
N SER A 12 -1.30 6.99 -9.28
CA SER A 12 -2.11 6.92 -8.05
C SER A 12 -3.49 7.51 -8.32
N ASN A 13 -4.55 6.77 -7.98
CA ASN A 13 -5.92 7.23 -8.04
C ASN A 13 -6.58 7.08 -6.67
N LYS A 14 -7.17 8.18 -6.17
CA LYS A 14 -7.86 8.24 -4.86
C LYS A 14 -9.38 8.11 -4.98
N LYS A 15 -9.91 8.18 -6.21
CA LYS A 15 -11.34 8.08 -6.49
C LYS A 15 -11.64 6.67 -6.94
N LEU A 16 -11.95 5.82 -5.98
CA LEU A 16 -12.09 4.37 -6.17
C LEU A 16 -13.47 3.92 -5.72
N VAL A 17 -14.10 3.13 -6.57
CA VAL A 17 -15.43 2.53 -6.34
C VAL A 17 -15.36 1.01 -6.55
N ALA A 18 -16.44 0.31 -6.20
CA ALA A 18 -16.57 -1.11 -6.53
C ALA A 18 -16.59 -1.35 -8.06
N PRO A 19 -16.16 -2.52 -8.53
CA PRO A 19 -15.67 -3.64 -7.73
C PRO A 19 -14.21 -3.49 -7.28
N ALA A 20 -13.84 -4.21 -6.23
CA ALA A 20 -12.47 -4.52 -5.86
C ALA A 20 -12.06 -5.89 -6.45
N PRO A 21 -10.76 -6.28 -6.40
CA PRO A 21 -10.30 -7.59 -6.85
C PRO A 21 -11.05 -8.75 -6.17
N SER A 22 -11.38 -9.79 -6.95
CA SER A 22 -11.92 -11.03 -6.42
C SER A 22 -10.89 -11.80 -5.59
N ARG A 23 -11.32 -12.86 -4.88
CA ARG A 23 -10.41 -13.70 -4.09
C ARG A 23 -9.35 -14.37 -4.98
N GLU A 24 -9.72 -14.81 -6.17
CA GLU A 24 -8.82 -15.43 -7.14
C GLU A 24 -7.80 -14.43 -7.68
N GLN A 25 -8.23 -13.20 -7.94
CA GLN A 25 -7.35 -12.11 -8.38
C GLN A 25 -6.40 -11.67 -7.24
N LEU A 26 -6.90 -11.60 -6.00
CA LEU A 26 -6.07 -11.30 -4.84
C LEU A 26 -4.97 -12.34 -4.65
N GLU A 27 -5.27 -13.63 -4.83
CA GLU A 27 -4.26 -14.69 -4.76
C GLU A 27 -3.14 -14.44 -5.77
N GLN A 28 -3.47 -14.10 -7.02
CA GLN A 28 -2.47 -13.79 -8.05
C GLN A 28 -1.69 -12.51 -7.73
N ILE A 29 -2.35 -11.48 -7.21
CA ILE A 29 -1.71 -10.24 -6.75
C ILE A 29 -0.69 -10.53 -5.65
N PHE A 30 -1.05 -11.36 -4.67
CA PHE A 30 -0.13 -11.73 -3.59
C PHE A 30 0.98 -12.66 -4.07
N GLN A 31 0.73 -13.58 -5.02
CA GLN A 31 1.78 -14.36 -5.64
C GLN A 31 2.84 -13.46 -6.31
N ALA A 32 2.44 -12.38 -6.97
CA ALA A 32 3.37 -11.39 -7.52
C ALA A 32 4.17 -10.69 -6.39
N ALA A 33 3.51 -10.29 -5.30
CA ALA A 33 4.17 -9.67 -4.15
C ALA A 33 5.20 -10.60 -3.48
N LEU A 34 4.93 -11.90 -3.44
CA LEU A 34 5.83 -12.91 -2.88
C LEU A 34 7.07 -13.18 -3.75
N ARG A 35 7.16 -12.61 -4.96
CA ARG A 35 8.33 -12.68 -5.85
C ARG A 35 9.27 -11.49 -5.73
N THR A 36 8.97 -10.57 -4.84
CA THR A 36 9.82 -9.41 -4.54
C THR A 36 11.23 -9.84 -4.13
N PRO A 37 12.30 -9.11 -4.55
CA PRO A 37 13.65 -9.36 -4.07
C PRO A 37 13.71 -9.38 -2.54
N ASP A 38 14.29 -10.45 -1.99
CA ASP A 38 14.28 -10.74 -0.55
C ASP A 38 15.61 -11.37 -0.16
N HIS A 39 16.51 -10.55 0.39
CA HIS A 39 17.80 -11.02 0.88
C HIS A 39 17.57 -11.98 2.06
N GLY A 40 18.16 -13.16 1.96
CA GLY A 40 18.00 -14.21 2.97
C GLY A 40 16.66 -14.95 2.93
N LYS A 41 15.75 -14.62 2.02
CA LYS A 41 14.41 -15.24 1.88
C LYS A 41 13.58 -15.20 3.18
N LEU A 42 13.67 -14.09 3.88
CA LEU A 42 13.04 -13.89 5.20
C LEU A 42 11.53 -13.70 5.11
N LYS A 43 10.99 -13.26 3.96
CA LYS A 43 9.59 -12.85 3.77
C LYS A 43 9.16 -11.87 4.88
N PRO A 44 9.86 -10.72 5.00
CA PRO A 44 9.71 -9.82 6.13
C PRO A 44 8.46 -8.95 6.01
N TYR A 45 7.33 -9.55 5.69
CA TYR A 45 6.06 -8.85 5.50
C TYR A 45 4.86 -9.76 5.74
N ARG A 46 3.74 -9.14 6.03
CA ARG A 46 2.40 -9.73 5.97
C ARG A 46 1.40 -8.72 5.43
N PHE A 47 0.28 -9.22 4.95
CA PHE A 47 -0.79 -8.42 4.36
C PHE A 47 -2.09 -8.61 5.14
N VAL A 48 -2.86 -7.53 5.31
CA VAL A 48 -4.19 -7.58 5.90
C VAL A 48 -5.17 -6.96 4.92
N ILE A 49 -6.13 -7.76 4.46
CA ILE A 49 -7.23 -7.29 3.60
C ILE A 49 -8.31 -6.71 4.50
N ILE A 50 -8.73 -5.49 4.19
CA ILE A 50 -9.74 -4.74 4.94
C ILE A 50 -10.86 -4.40 3.97
N GLU A 51 -12.02 -4.98 4.17
CA GLU A 51 -13.23 -4.82 3.35
C GLU A 51 -14.48 -4.90 4.24
N ASN A 52 -15.63 -4.51 3.72
CA ASN A 52 -16.91 -4.61 4.40
C ASN A 52 -16.86 -3.97 5.82
N ASN A 53 -17.26 -4.71 6.85
CA ASN A 53 -17.19 -4.25 8.24
C ASN A 53 -15.77 -3.92 8.72
N GLY A 54 -14.74 -4.45 8.05
CA GLY A 54 -13.34 -4.09 8.30
C GLY A 54 -13.07 -2.61 8.02
N LEU A 55 -13.70 -2.03 7.00
CA LEU A 55 -13.56 -0.61 6.68
C LEU A 55 -14.13 0.29 7.77
N THR A 56 -15.24 -0.11 8.40
CA THR A 56 -15.78 0.62 9.58
C THR A 56 -14.81 0.56 10.75
N LYS A 57 -14.22 -0.62 11.02
CA LYS A 57 -13.19 -0.76 12.07
C LYS A 57 -11.95 0.07 11.75
N LEU A 58 -11.54 0.12 10.48
CA LEU A 58 -10.43 0.96 10.03
C LEU A 58 -10.75 2.44 10.26
N ALA A 59 -11.96 2.90 9.90
CA ALA A 59 -12.40 4.28 10.12
C ALA A 59 -12.29 4.66 11.61
N ASN A 60 -12.80 3.83 12.50
CA ASN A 60 -12.72 4.06 13.94
C ASN A 60 -11.27 4.10 14.43
N GLY A 61 -10.42 3.17 14.00
CA GLY A 61 -9.00 3.15 14.35
C GLY A 61 -8.26 4.39 13.87
N LEU A 62 -8.48 4.82 12.62
CA LEU A 62 -7.87 6.03 12.08
C LEU A 62 -8.39 7.30 12.77
N THR A 63 -9.67 7.35 13.09
CA THR A 63 -10.27 8.45 13.86
C THR A 63 -9.63 8.54 15.25
N GLN A 64 -9.44 7.42 15.93
CA GLN A 64 -8.74 7.40 17.21
C GLN A 64 -7.30 7.90 17.07
N VAL A 65 -6.55 7.44 16.06
CA VAL A 65 -5.20 7.97 15.77
C VAL A 65 -5.23 9.49 15.55
N ALA A 66 -6.20 10.00 14.78
CA ALA A 66 -6.32 11.43 14.53
C ALA A 66 -6.60 12.23 15.82
N THR A 67 -7.41 11.68 16.71
CA THR A 67 -7.72 12.25 18.03
C THR A 67 -6.49 12.23 18.93
N ASP A 68 -5.82 11.09 19.07
CA ASP A 68 -4.65 10.91 19.93
C ASP A 68 -3.48 11.84 19.52
N LEU A 69 -3.33 12.09 18.22
CA LEU A 69 -2.31 12.96 17.66
C LEU A 69 -2.77 14.41 17.49
N ASN A 70 -3.97 14.74 17.94
CA ASN A 70 -4.57 16.07 17.82
C ASN A 70 -4.47 16.65 16.40
N LEU A 71 -4.87 15.86 15.40
CA LEU A 71 -4.78 16.23 13.99
C LEU A 71 -5.90 17.21 13.61
N GLU A 72 -5.63 18.02 12.58
CA GLU A 72 -6.57 19.00 12.05
C GLU A 72 -7.80 18.34 11.39
N GLN A 73 -8.94 19.05 11.34
CA GLN A 73 -10.21 18.58 10.77
C GLN A 73 -10.07 17.97 9.37
N LYS A 74 -9.23 18.58 8.52
CA LYS A 74 -8.97 18.04 7.16
C LYS A 74 -8.45 16.60 7.14
N GLN A 75 -7.90 16.10 8.25
CA GLN A 75 -7.45 14.70 8.35
C GLN A 75 -8.63 13.76 8.59
N PHE A 76 -9.64 14.17 9.36
CA PHE A 76 -10.89 13.41 9.53
C PHE A 76 -11.64 13.27 8.19
N ASP A 77 -11.64 14.32 7.35
CA ASP A 77 -12.24 14.27 6.01
C ASP A 77 -11.51 13.25 5.12
N LYS A 78 -10.18 13.11 5.29
CA LYS A 78 -9.41 12.09 4.57
C LYS A 78 -9.74 10.67 5.03
N ILE A 79 -10.01 10.45 6.32
CA ILE A 79 -10.41 9.14 6.85
C ILE A 79 -11.69 8.66 6.16
N ASN A 80 -12.68 9.52 6.05
CA ASN A 80 -13.92 9.19 5.36
C ASN A 80 -13.64 8.72 3.92
N LYS A 81 -12.79 9.45 3.18
CA LYS A 81 -12.40 9.08 1.80
C LYS A 81 -11.63 7.76 1.70
N ILE A 82 -10.78 7.45 2.69
CA ILE A 82 -10.08 6.15 2.77
C ILE A 82 -11.10 5.03 2.95
N CYS A 83 -12.07 5.21 3.82
CA CYS A 83 -13.00 4.17 4.22
C CYS A 83 -14.22 4.01 3.30
N THR A 84 -14.43 4.91 2.33
CA THR A 84 -15.39 4.74 1.23
C THR A 84 -14.82 3.91 0.07
N THR A 85 -13.50 3.65 0.04
CA THR A 85 -12.87 2.77 -0.94
C THR A 85 -13.34 1.32 -0.71
N PRO A 86 -13.58 0.51 -1.76
CA PRO A 86 -14.14 -0.83 -1.59
C PRO A 86 -13.20 -1.81 -0.88
N MET A 87 -11.89 -1.57 -0.93
CA MET A 87 -10.88 -2.42 -0.29
C MET A 87 -9.64 -1.62 0.12
N VAL A 88 -9.08 -1.95 1.27
CA VAL A 88 -7.76 -1.49 1.71
C VAL A 88 -6.89 -2.73 2.01
N ILE A 89 -5.65 -2.73 1.51
CA ILE A 89 -4.65 -3.74 1.84
C ILE A 89 -3.59 -3.08 2.71
N ALA A 90 -3.51 -3.45 3.98
CA ALA A 90 -2.43 -3.01 4.83
C ALA A 90 -1.20 -3.90 4.60
N VAL A 91 -0.06 -3.28 4.27
CA VAL A 91 1.24 -3.94 4.15
C VAL A 91 2.03 -3.67 5.41
N ILE A 92 2.45 -4.73 6.09
CA ILE A 92 3.11 -4.66 7.39
C ILE A 92 4.47 -5.35 7.27
N ALA A 93 5.53 -4.62 7.53
CA ALA A 93 6.87 -5.19 7.64
C ALA A 93 7.02 -5.90 8.98
N ARG A 94 7.64 -7.08 8.96
CA ARG A 94 8.06 -7.87 10.12
C ARG A 94 9.57 -7.79 10.22
N LEU A 95 10.07 -6.99 11.15
CA LEU A 95 11.49 -6.75 11.28
C LEU A 95 12.09 -7.68 12.33
N ASP A 96 13.14 -8.40 11.96
CA ASP A 96 13.90 -9.21 12.88
C ASP A 96 15.32 -8.65 13.05
N PRO A 97 15.61 -7.98 14.18
CA PRO A 97 16.92 -7.40 14.44
C PRO A 97 18.02 -8.45 14.68
N ASN A 98 17.64 -9.73 14.90
CA ASN A 98 18.59 -10.79 15.20
C ASN A 98 19.21 -11.40 13.94
N VAL A 99 18.73 -11.05 12.75
CA VAL A 99 19.30 -11.53 11.49
C VAL A 99 20.49 -10.66 11.09
N ALA A 100 21.66 -10.96 11.62
CA ALA A 100 22.86 -10.15 11.47
C ALA A 100 23.27 -9.83 10.02
N LYS A 101 22.95 -10.74 9.06
CA LYS A 101 23.30 -10.57 7.64
C LYS A 101 22.31 -9.70 6.87
N VAL A 102 21.12 -9.44 7.41
CA VAL A 102 20.04 -8.72 6.73
C VAL A 102 19.51 -7.67 7.70
N PRO A 103 20.07 -6.47 7.71
CA PRO A 103 19.65 -5.42 8.63
C PRO A 103 18.18 -5.00 8.38
N GLU A 104 17.53 -4.45 9.40
CA GLU A 104 16.10 -4.10 9.36
C GLU A 104 15.72 -3.16 8.20
N TRP A 105 16.63 -2.29 7.76
CA TRP A 105 16.35 -1.41 6.64
C TRP A 105 16.18 -2.18 5.31
N GLU A 106 16.96 -3.26 5.07
CA GLU A 106 16.79 -4.12 3.90
C GLU A 106 15.44 -4.86 3.96
N GLN A 107 15.09 -5.37 5.14
CA GLN A 107 13.80 -6.02 5.39
C GLN A 107 12.64 -5.05 5.12
N LEU A 108 12.77 -3.80 5.55
CA LEU A 108 11.77 -2.75 5.32
C LEU A 108 11.64 -2.41 3.82
N VAL A 109 12.77 -2.31 3.10
CA VAL A 109 12.79 -2.09 1.64
C VAL A 109 12.10 -3.24 0.92
N THR A 110 12.37 -4.50 1.30
CA THR A 110 11.69 -5.68 0.75
C THR A 110 10.17 -5.58 0.93
N ALA A 111 9.69 -5.19 2.11
CA ALA A 111 8.25 -4.98 2.34
C ALA A 111 7.68 -3.83 1.49
N GLY A 112 8.45 -2.76 1.27
CA GLY A 112 8.10 -1.67 0.35
C GLY A 112 7.99 -2.13 -1.10
N CYS A 113 8.93 -2.96 -1.56
CA CYS A 113 8.88 -3.57 -2.89
C CYS A 113 7.65 -4.49 -3.04
N ALA A 114 7.30 -5.27 -2.00
CA ALA A 114 6.09 -6.08 -2.01
C ALA A 114 4.82 -5.22 -2.14
N ALA A 115 4.75 -4.08 -1.44
CA ALA A 115 3.66 -3.12 -1.58
C ALA A 115 3.56 -2.59 -3.03
N TYR A 116 4.68 -2.27 -3.65
CA TYR A 116 4.73 -1.82 -5.04
C TYR A 116 4.29 -2.92 -6.02
N SER A 117 4.72 -4.16 -5.80
CA SER A 117 4.29 -5.31 -6.61
C SER A 117 2.79 -5.53 -6.53
N ILE A 118 2.17 -5.39 -5.35
CA ILE A 118 0.70 -5.42 -5.19
C ILE A 118 0.04 -4.35 -6.07
N GLN A 119 0.58 -3.11 -6.07
CA GLN A 119 0.02 -2.02 -6.86
C GLN A 119 0.06 -2.32 -8.37
N LEU A 120 1.20 -2.81 -8.86
CA LEU A 120 1.37 -3.15 -10.28
C LEU A 120 0.46 -4.32 -10.70
N ALA A 121 0.40 -5.37 -9.87
CA ALA A 121 -0.45 -6.52 -10.16
C ALA A 121 -1.94 -6.13 -10.16
N ALA A 122 -2.38 -5.30 -9.23
CA ALA A 122 -3.75 -4.77 -9.23
C ALA A 122 -4.05 -3.97 -10.51
N GLN A 123 -3.12 -3.10 -10.95
CA GLN A 123 -3.28 -2.34 -12.19
C GLN A 123 -3.31 -3.25 -13.44
N ASN A 124 -2.52 -4.32 -13.45
CA ASN A 124 -2.57 -5.30 -14.54
C ASN A 124 -3.95 -5.97 -14.68
N PHE A 125 -4.67 -6.14 -13.57
CA PHE A 125 -6.06 -6.58 -13.56
C PHE A 125 -7.09 -5.48 -13.85
N GLY A 126 -6.64 -4.25 -14.12
CA GLY A 126 -7.52 -3.10 -14.42
C GLY A 126 -7.98 -2.30 -13.21
N TYR A 127 -7.56 -2.67 -12.00
CA TYR A 127 -7.88 -1.92 -10.78
C TYR A 127 -6.91 -0.76 -10.57
N ASP A 128 -7.47 0.38 -10.21
CA ASP A 128 -6.68 1.51 -9.76
C ASP A 128 -6.36 1.40 -8.27
N ASN A 129 -5.33 2.12 -7.85
CA ASN A 129 -4.89 2.08 -6.46
C ASN A 129 -4.13 3.34 -6.06
N VAL A 130 -3.94 3.51 -4.75
CA VAL A 130 -3.07 4.52 -4.18
C VAL A 130 -2.42 4.02 -2.89
N TRP A 131 -1.16 4.34 -2.72
CA TRP A 131 -0.40 4.09 -1.50
C TRP A 131 -0.56 5.27 -0.53
N ILE A 132 -1.06 5.00 0.67
CA ILE A 132 -1.21 5.98 1.74
C ILE A 132 -0.27 5.63 2.89
N THR A 133 0.38 6.67 3.41
CA THR A 133 1.24 6.65 4.58
C THR A 133 0.97 7.89 5.44
N GLY A 134 1.93 8.28 6.25
CA GLY A 134 1.90 9.47 7.08
C GLY A 134 1.71 9.14 8.55
N LYS A 135 1.24 10.10 9.33
CA LYS A 135 1.08 9.97 10.80
C LYS A 135 0.17 8.81 11.22
N TRP A 136 -0.72 8.36 10.34
CA TRP A 136 -1.63 7.25 10.60
C TRP A 136 -0.91 5.94 10.90
N THR A 137 0.12 5.62 10.09
CA THR A 137 0.79 4.31 10.11
C THR A 137 1.59 4.04 11.38
N SER A 138 1.88 5.09 12.16
CA SER A 138 2.56 4.98 13.46
C SER A 138 1.61 5.07 14.65
N GLY A 139 0.31 5.33 14.43
CA GLY A 139 -0.67 5.49 15.49
C GLY A 139 -0.99 4.19 16.21
N ASN A 140 -1.04 4.22 17.54
CA ASN A 140 -1.25 3.03 18.37
C ASN A 140 -2.58 2.34 18.09
N ALA A 141 -3.67 3.09 17.92
CA ALA A 141 -4.97 2.49 17.64
C ALA A 141 -5.01 1.69 16.33
N LEU A 142 -4.33 2.18 15.26
CA LEU A 142 -4.22 1.44 14.02
C LEU A 142 -3.33 0.21 14.18
N ARG A 143 -2.22 0.31 14.91
CA ARG A 143 -1.33 -0.82 15.20
C ARG A 143 -2.06 -1.92 15.96
N GLN A 144 -2.86 -1.56 16.97
CA GLN A 144 -3.68 -2.51 17.74
C GLN A 144 -4.75 -3.16 16.86
N LEU A 145 -5.46 -2.38 16.03
CA LEU A 145 -6.45 -2.90 15.09
C LEU A 145 -5.86 -3.96 14.14
N LEU A 146 -4.62 -3.75 13.70
CA LEU A 146 -3.91 -4.64 12.77
C LEU A 146 -3.08 -5.72 13.49
N ASN A 147 -3.19 -5.84 14.82
CA ASN A 147 -2.41 -6.76 15.66
C ASN A 147 -0.90 -6.67 15.39
N CYS A 148 -0.37 -5.45 15.31
CA CYS A 148 1.07 -5.25 15.10
C CYS A 148 1.85 -5.48 16.40
N SER A 149 2.89 -6.32 16.32
CA SER A 149 3.91 -6.43 17.38
C SER A 149 4.82 -5.21 17.41
N GLU A 150 5.69 -5.10 18.41
CA GLU A 150 6.65 -3.99 18.53
C GLU A 150 7.60 -3.91 17.33
N GLN A 151 8.04 -5.06 16.82
CA GLN A 151 8.95 -5.18 15.68
C GLN A 151 8.26 -4.98 14.33
N GLU A 152 6.93 -4.92 14.28
CA GLU A 152 6.22 -4.71 13.04
C GLU A 152 6.00 -3.22 12.74
N LYS A 153 6.11 -2.85 11.46
CA LYS A 153 5.85 -1.49 10.98
C LYS A 153 4.83 -1.52 9.84
N ILE A 154 3.81 -0.69 9.94
CA ILE A 154 2.85 -0.50 8.84
C ILE A 154 3.55 0.31 7.74
N VAL A 155 3.83 -0.33 6.60
CA VAL A 155 4.52 0.26 5.46
C VAL A 155 3.55 1.07 4.60
N ALA A 156 2.35 0.54 4.39
CA ALA A 156 1.36 1.12 3.51
C ALA A 156 -0.06 0.73 3.91
N LEU A 157 -1.00 1.64 3.63
CA LEU A 157 -2.39 1.33 3.38
C LEU A 157 -2.62 1.51 1.88
N LEU A 158 -2.77 0.42 1.14
CA LEU A 158 -3.06 0.44 -0.29
C LEU A 158 -4.58 0.43 -0.47
N LEU A 159 -5.12 1.54 -0.95
CA LEU A 159 -6.53 1.60 -1.37
C LEU A 159 -6.60 0.98 -2.76
N VAL A 160 -7.54 0.07 -2.97
CA VAL A 160 -7.70 -0.66 -4.24
C VAL A 160 -9.16 -0.71 -4.64
N GLY A 161 -9.44 -0.48 -5.92
CA GLY A 161 -10.78 -0.51 -6.48
C GLY A 161 -10.80 -0.13 -7.95
N THR A 162 -11.98 0.01 -8.50
CA THR A 162 -12.20 0.50 -9.87
C THR A 162 -12.17 2.03 -9.86
N ALA A 163 -11.61 2.64 -10.91
CA ALA A 163 -11.68 4.09 -11.07
C ALA A 163 -13.13 4.59 -11.14
N GLU A 164 -13.48 5.60 -10.36
CA GLU A 164 -14.83 6.20 -10.37
C GLU A 164 -15.18 6.81 -11.73
N ASN A 165 -14.19 7.37 -12.42
CA ASN A 165 -14.36 7.97 -13.75
C ASN A 165 -13.48 7.22 -14.75
N GLU A 166 -13.90 7.19 -16.02
CA GLU A 166 -13.06 6.68 -17.09
C GLU A 166 -11.67 7.31 -17.03
N LYS A 167 -10.66 6.49 -17.27
CA LYS A 167 -9.28 6.98 -17.30
C LYS A 167 -9.19 8.02 -18.40
N LEU A 168 -9.18 9.30 -18.02
CA LEU A 168 -8.73 10.34 -18.95
C LEU A 168 -7.35 9.89 -19.41
N GLU A 169 -7.17 9.71 -20.73
CA GLU A 169 -5.85 9.50 -21.33
C GLU A 169 -4.98 10.70 -20.95
N ARG A 170 -4.26 10.55 -19.85
CA ARG A 170 -3.27 11.53 -19.46
C ARG A 170 -1.97 11.09 -20.10
N GLU A 171 -1.48 11.89 -21.03
CA GLU A 171 -0.15 11.69 -21.59
C GLU A 171 0.86 11.43 -20.49
N SER A 172 1.65 10.38 -20.64
CA SER A 172 2.79 10.11 -19.78
C SER A 172 3.77 11.26 -19.93
N LYS A 173 3.94 12.06 -18.86
CA LYS A 173 4.96 13.11 -18.87
C LYS A 173 6.33 12.44 -18.92
N THR A 174 7.08 12.69 -19.98
CA THR A 174 8.47 12.32 -20.05
C THR A 174 9.24 13.09 -18.97
N VAL A 175 9.98 12.38 -18.15
CA VAL A 175 10.86 12.96 -17.13
C VAL A 175 12.28 12.95 -17.68
N ASP A 176 13.02 14.05 -17.54
CA ASP A 176 14.43 14.07 -17.87
C ASP A 176 15.19 13.19 -16.86
N THR A 177 15.82 12.14 -17.38
CA THR A 177 16.55 11.18 -16.56
C THR A 177 17.94 11.68 -16.15
N GLN A 178 18.47 12.72 -16.81
CA GLN A 178 19.82 13.23 -16.55
C GLN A 178 19.99 13.77 -15.13
N GLU A 179 18.91 14.25 -14.51
CA GLU A 179 18.93 14.70 -13.10
C GLU A 179 19.13 13.55 -12.09
N PHE A 180 18.93 12.30 -12.52
CA PHE A 180 18.88 11.12 -11.63
C PHE A 180 19.94 10.08 -11.98
N VAL A 181 20.61 10.21 -13.13
CA VAL A 181 21.56 9.21 -13.64
C VAL A 181 22.91 9.84 -13.85
N SER A 182 23.94 9.22 -13.31
CA SER A 182 25.34 9.57 -13.56
C SER A 182 26.10 8.35 -14.06
N TYR A 183 27.15 8.61 -14.83
CA TYR A 183 28.05 7.57 -15.34
C TYR A 183 29.40 7.74 -14.66
N LEU A 184 30.03 6.62 -14.26
CA LEU A 184 31.40 6.59 -13.70
C LEU A 184 32.42 6.44 -14.81
#